data_56e5a8c12dd2792f0e27e6c5adbfd764
#
_entry.id   56e5a8c12dd2792f0e27e6c5adbfd764
#
_cell.length_a   1.000
_cell.length_b   1.000
_cell.length_c   1.000
_cell.angle_alpha   90.00
_cell.angle_beta   90.00
_cell.angle_gamma   90.00
#
_symmetry.space_group_name_H-M   'P 1'
#
loop_
_entity.id
_entity.type
_entity.pdbx_description
1 polymer ?
#
loop_
_entity_poly.entity_id
_entity_poly.type
_entity_poly.pdbx_seq_one_letter_code
_entity_poly.pdbx_strand_id
1 'polypeptide(L)'
;ADSIMDTFDWQEYINNNSDLKEAGIDNELDAMRHFLNHGISEKRYYGDAFLSSKIIPALKPPNVDANVSIVLGCKNRERMLNISIHSWLYYPEVKEIIITDWSSDNPISYLEKIDPRIKVIRVEGEQYYNASTPVNMAIKKATNPIIMKLDVDYVINPYGNFYDLINITKDEFISGNHKDTDMDNDLNFVKGMNGFLCVYKEHIEAVGYYDESVENYGVEDCDMFKRLVQHGLRRKTLRFNSYNIPIYHNPHNDFYRTENFKEKDTLFNHRKYGDIEIN
;
A
#
# COMPACT_ATOMS: atom_id res chain seq x y z
N ALA A 1 0.39 0.01 25.26
CA ALA A 1 1.10 -0.69 24.19
C ALA A 1 2.11 0.30 23.63
N ASP A 2 3.38 0.00 23.82
CA ASP A 2 4.48 0.84 23.38
C ASP A 2 4.54 0.84 21.84
N SER A 3 4.83 1.97 21.24
CA SER A 3 4.94 2.07 19.80
C SER A 3 6.20 1.36 19.31
N ILE A 4 6.28 1.02 18.04
CA ILE A 4 7.54 0.59 17.39
C ILE A 4 8.65 1.61 17.65
N MET A 5 8.29 2.90 17.67
CA MET A 5 9.21 3.99 17.95
C MET A 5 9.77 3.89 19.38
N ASP A 6 8.98 3.38 20.34
CA ASP A 6 9.39 3.23 21.74
C ASP A 6 10.15 1.91 22.00
N THR A 7 10.11 0.97 21.07
CA THR A 7 10.69 -0.39 21.24
C THR A 7 11.78 -0.73 20.23
N PHE A 8 11.94 0.07 19.18
CA PHE A 8 13.02 -0.10 18.21
C PHE A 8 14.33 0.43 18.78
N ASP A 9 15.19 -0.48 19.19
CA ASP A 9 16.55 -0.12 19.59
C ASP A 9 17.42 0.09 18.34
N TRP A 10 17.46 1.33 17.89
CA TRP A 10 18.23 1.71 16.71
C TRP A 10 19.73 1.51 16.89
N GLN A 11 20.24 1.66 18.12
CA GLN A 11 21.65 1.44 18.42
C GLN A 11 22.00 -0.04 18.32
N GLU A 12 21.14 -0.91 18.88
CA GLU A 12 21.28 -2.36 18.74
C GLU A 12 21.15 -2.78 17.27
N TYR A 13 20.21 -2.21 16.52
CA TYR A 13 20.05 -2.47 15.10
C TYR A 13 21.33 -2.14 14.30
N ILE A 14 21.91 -0.95 14.49
CA ILE A 14 23.16 -0.56 13.83
C ILE A 14 24.34 -1.43 14.29
N ASN A 15 24.41 -1.78 15.57
CA ASN A 15 25.50 -2.59 16.10
C ASN A 15 25.49 -4.02 15.55
N ASN A 16 24.32 -4.58 15.31
CA ASN A 16 24.17 -5.91 14.72
C ASN A 16 24.25 -5.93 13.18
N ASN A 17 24.26 -4.76 12.53
CA ASN A 17 24.36 -4.60 11.08
C ASN A 17 25.47 -3.59 10.76
N SER A 18 26.73 -4.00 10.94
CA SER A 18 27.90 -3.10 10.87
C SER A 18 28.10 -2.35 9.56
N ASP A 19 27.60 -2.91 8.45
CA ASP A 19 27.58 -2.29 7.13
C ASP A 19 26.77 -0.99 7.10
N LEU A 20 25.81 -0.82 8.02
CA LEU A 20 25.01 0.41 8.11
C LEU A 20 25.84 1.60 8.59
N LYS A 21 26.78 1.37 9.50
CA LYS A 21 27.73 2.42 9.94
C LYS A 21 28.65 2.86 8.79
N GLU A 22 29.10 1.90 8.00
CA GLU A 22 29.92 2.17 6.83
C GLU A 22 29.14 2.94 5.76
N ALA A 23 27.82 2.72 5.69
CA ALA A 23 26.90 3.46 4.83
C ALA A 23 26.50 4.85 5.39
N GLY A 24 27.01 5.26 6.55
CA GLY A 24 26.71 6.56 7.16
C GLY A 24 25.38 6.62 7.90
N ILE A 25 24.78 5.47 8.24
CA ILE A 25 23.57 5.39 9.05
C ILE A 25 24.01 5.32 10.51
N ASP A 26 23.92 6.45 11.22
CA ASP A 26 24.47 6.62 12.57
C ASP A 26 23.49 7.28 13.56
N ASN A 27 22.24 7.47 13.15
CA ASN A 27 21.21 8.08 13.98
C ASN A 27 19.88 7.31 13.90
N GLU A 28 19.00 7.57 14.86
CA GLU A 28 17.73 6.88 15.03
C GLU A 28 16.83 6.94 13.79
N LEU A 29 16.67 8.13 13.21
CA LEU A 29 15.77 8.35 12.08
C LEU A 29 16.23 7.58 10.83
N ASP A 30 17.51 7.61 10.52
CA ASP A 30 18.06 6.92 9.35
C ASP A 30 18.11 5.40 9.60
N ALA A 31 18.39 4.96 10.81
CA ALA A 31 18.31 3.55 11.19
C ALA A 31 16.88 3.01 11.08
N MET A 32 15.89 3.74 11.58
CA MET A 32 14.48 3.37 11.46
C MET A 32 14.05 3.34 9.99
N ARG A 33 14.41 4.36 9.22
CA ARG A 33 14.11 4.41 7.78
C ARG A 33 14.73 3.23 7.04
N HIS A 34 16.00 2.91 7.33
CA HIS A 34 16.66 1.76 6.72
C HIS A 34 15.96 0.46 7.13
N PHE A 35 15.64 0.27 8.40
CA PHE A 35 14.97 -0.92 8.89
C PHE A 35 13.63 -1.14 8.17
N LEU A 36 12.81 -0.10 8.08
CA LEU A 36 11.51 -0.16 7.42
C LEU A 36 11.62 -0.40 5.90
N ASN A 37 12.61 0.20 5.24
CA ASN A 37 12.75 0.13 3.79
C ASN A 37 13.52 -1.11 3.31
N HIS A 38 14.41 -1.64 4.11
CA HIS A 38 15.36 -2.68 3.75
C HIS A 38 15.44 -3.80 4.79
N GLY A 39 15.61 -3.44 6.06
CA GLY A 39 15.91 -4.36 7.13
C GLY A 39 14.91 -5.50 7.28
N ILE A 40 13.62 -5.21 7.13
CA ILE A 40 12.54 -6.21 7.20
C ILE A 40 12.70 -7.21 6.04
N SER A 41 12.85 -6.72 4.81
CA SER A 41 12.97 -7.57 3.62
C SER A 41 14.27 -8.38 3.61
N GLU A 42 15.34 -7.80 4.15
CA GLU A 42 16.65 -8.41 4.29
C GLU A 42 16.76 -9.32 5.51
N LYS A 43 15.70 -9.41 6.33
CA LYS A 43 15.65 -10.17 7.59
C LYS A 43 16.78 -9.78 8.55
N ARG A 44 17.11 -8.48 8.60
CA ARG A 44 18.15 -7.97 9.47
C ARG A 44 17.73 -8.05 10.92
N TYR A 45 18.69 -8.49 11.75
CA TYR A 45 18.51 -8.53 13.20
C TYR A 45 18.46 -7.11 13.80
N TYR A 46 17.53 -6.84 14.68
CA TYR A 46 17.32 -5.51 15.27
C TYR A 46 17.04 -5.53 16.78
N GLY A 47 17.33 -6.65 17.44
CA GLY A 47 17.37 -6.79 18.90
C GLY A 47 16.49 -7.91 19.48
N ASP A 48 16.96 -8.52 20.56
CA ASP A 48 16.25 -9.57 21.29
C ASP A 48 15.00 -9.05 22.02
N ALA A 49 15.03 -7.81 22.47
CA ALA A 49 13.91 -7.19 23.19
C ALA A 49 12.66 -7.11 22.34
N PHE A 50 12.82 -6.96 21.02
CA PHE A 50 11.72 -6.90 20.09
C PHE A 50 11.16 -8.28 19.74
N LEU A 51 12.01 -9.31 19.67
CA LEU A 51 11.56 -10.69 19.43
C LEU A 51 10.92 -11.31 20.67
N SER A 52 11.31 -10.88 21.86
CA SER A 52 10.83 -11.42 23.13
C SER A 52 9.68 -10.63 23.75
N SER A 53 9.63 -9.30 23.53
CA SER A 53 8.58 -8.44 24.03
C SER A 53 7.50 -8.22 22.99
N LYS A 54 6.56 -9.14 22.88
CA LYS A 54 5.24 -8.83 22.36
C LYS A 54 5.17 -8.52 20.84
N ILE A 55 5.49 -9.48 20.00
CA ILE A 55 4.48 -9.74 19.01
C ILE A 55 3.23 -10.15 19.81
N ILE A 56 2.48 -9.16 20.30
CA ILE A 56 1.07 -9.41 20.59
C ILE A 56 0.51 -9.59 19.18
N PRO A 57 0.16 -10.83 18.78
CA PRO A 57 -0.55 -10.98 17.52
C PRO A 57 -1.71 -10.02 17.66
N ALA A 58 -1.84 -9.07 16.76
CA ALA A 58 -3.00 -8.19 16.76
C ALA A 58 -4.20 -9.12 16.89
N LEU A 59 -4.88 -9.06 18.04
CA LEU A 59 -5.90 -10.05 18.38
C LEU A 59 -6.92 -9.97 17.25
N LYS A 60 -6.96 -11.01 16.42
CA LYS A 60 -7.92 -11.11 15.34
C LYS A 60 -9.30 -10.83 15.95
N PRO A 61 -9.99 -9.77 15.56
CA PRO A 61 -11.34 -9.53 16.04
C PRO A 61 -12.18 -10.77 15.76
N PRO A 62 -13.01 -11.24 16.68
CA PRO A 62 -13.70 -12.53 16.59
C PRO A 62 -14.57 -12.72 15.34
N ASN A 63 -14.80 -11.66 14.57
CA ASN A 63 -15.66 -11.66 13.39
C ASN A 63 -14.95 -11.41 12.05
N VAL A 64 -13.62 -11.36 12.02
CA VAL A 64 -12.87 -11.13 10.77
C VAL A 64 -12.38 -12.46 10.19
N ASP A 65 -13.24 -13.10 9.42
CA ASP A 65 -12.84 -14.20 8.53
C ASP A 65 -12.49 -13.58 7.16
N ALA A 66 -11.37 -12.83 7.15
CA ALA A 66 -11.00 -12.04 6.00
C ALA A 66 -10.10 -12.83 5.05
N ASN A 67 -10.66 -13.17 3.90
CA ASN A 67 -9.87 -13.57 2.75
C ASN A 67 -9.71 -12.34 1.85
N VAL A 68 -8.48 -11.85 1.75
CA VAL A 68 -8.14 -10.62 1.06
C VAL A 68 -7.39 -10.91 -0.22
N SER A 69 -7.80 -10.26 -1.31
CA SER A 69 -7.02 -10.11 -2.53
C SER A 69 -6.38 -8.73 -2.55
N ILE A 70 -5.05 -8.66 -2.55
CA ILE A 70 -4.34 -7.43 -2.86
C ILE A 70 -4.30 -7.26 -4.37
N VAL A 71 -4.62 -6.06 -4.86
CA VAL A 71 -4.69 -5.74 -6.28
C VAL A 71 -3.95 -4.45 -6.58
N LEU A 72 -3.19 -4.43 -7.65
CA LEU A 72 -2.46 -3.23 -8.08
C LEU A 72 -2.05 -3.28 -9.55
N GLY A 73 -1.72 -2.12 -10.10
CA GLY A 73 -0.99 -1.98 -11.34
C GLY A 73 0.48 -1.61 -11.08
N CYS A 74 1.37 -2.02 -11.95
CA CYS A 74 2.79 -1.71 -11.90
C CYS A 74 3.32 -1.36 -13.30
N LYS A 75 4.11 -0.29 -13.42
CA LYS A 75 4.91 0.01 -14.60
C LYS A 75 6.25 0.61 -14.16
N ASN A 76 7.35 -0.09 -14.47
CA ASN A 76 8.71 0.36 -14.20
C ASN A 76 8.98 0.74 -12.73
N ARG A 77 8.34 0.02 -11.80
CA ARG A 77 8.47 0.26 -10.35
C ARG A 77 8.82 -1.02 -9.57
N GLU A 78 9.45 -1.96 -10.22
CA GLU A 78 9.81 -3.27 -9.66
C GLU A 78 10.65 -3.15 -8.39
N ARG A 79 11.50 -2.12 -8.29
CA ARG A 79 12.31 -1.89 -7.08
C ARG A 79 11.44 -1.63 -5.84
N MET A 80 10.41 -0.78 -5.97
CA MET A 80 9.49 -0.50 -4.87
C MET A 80 8.63 -1.71 -4.56
N LEU A 81 8.12 -2.36 -5.59
CA LEU A 81 7.30 -3.55 -5.45
C LEU A 81 8.03 -4.69 -4.73
N ASN A 82 9.32 -4.92 -5.04
CA ASN A 82 10.14 -5.93 -4.37
C ASN A 82 10.26 -5.70 -2.85
N ILE A 83 10.22 -4.44 -2.41
CA ILE A 83 10.23 -4.10 -0.98
C ILE A 83 8.85 -4.38 -0.38
N SER A 84 7.80 -3.85 -1.00
CA SER A 84 6.45 -3.86 -0.45
C SER A 84 5.84 -5.26 -0.38
N ILE A 85 6.06 -6.08 -1.41
CA ILE A 85 5.41 -7.39 -1.56
C ILE A 85 5.73 -8.35 -0.40
N HIS A 86 6.94 -8.29 0.16
CA HIS A 86 7.32 -9.13 1.29
C HIS A 86 6.52 -8.78 2.55
N SER A 87 6.17 -7.50 2.74
CA SER A 87 5.33 -7.08 3.85
C SER A 87 3.90 -7.57 3.72
N TRP A 88 3.39 -7.66 2.49
CA TRP A 88 2.03 -8.15 2.22
C TRP A 88 1.91 -9.66 2.44
N LEU A 89 2.96 -10.40 2.07
CA LEU A 89 3.02 -11.86 2.22
C LEU A 89 3.11 -12.33 3.68
N TYR A 90 3.45 -11.44 4.58
CA TYR A 90 3.55 -11.75 6.01
C TYR A 90 2.19 -12.19 6.62
N TYR A 91 1.07 -11.68 6.09
CA TYR A 91 -0.25 -11.90 6.65
C TYR A 91 -0.98 -13.07 5.99
N PRO A 92 -1.45 -14.06 6.78
CA PRO A 92 -2.17 -15.23 6.26
C PRO A 92 -3.56 -14.89 5.71
N GLU A 93 -4.13 -13.74 6.08
CA GLU A 93 -5.38 -13.23 5.54
C GLU A 93 -5.25 -12.81 4.07
N VAL A 94 -4.05 -12.44 3.62
CA VAL A 94 -3.75 -12.18 2.21
C VAL A 94 -3.65 -13.50 1.48
N LYS A 95 -4.68 -13.85 0.73
CA LYS A 95 -4.81 -15.13 0.01
C LYS A 95 -4.28 -15.06 -1.40
N GLU A 96 -4.29 -13.88 -2.00
CA GLU A 96 -3.71 -13.65 -3.32
C GLU A 96 -3.24 -12.20 -3.47
N ILE A 97 -2.24 -12.01 -4.31
CA ILE A 97 -1.71 -10.71 -4.72
C ILE A 97 -1.72 -10.71 -6.24
N ILE A 98 -2.54 -9.86 -6.84
CA ILE A 98 -2.69 -9.79 -8.29
C ILE A 98 -2.11 -8.48 -8.78
N ILE A 99 -1.10 -8.57 -9.61
CA ILE A 99 -0.34 -7.45 -10.14
C ILE A 99 -0.52 -7.39 -11.64
N THR A 100 -1.04 -6.29 -12.15
CA THR A 100 -1.02 -6.04 -13.60
C THR A 100 0.26 -5.32 -13.96
N ASP A 101 1.16 -6.03 -14.62
CA ASP A 101 2.40 -5.48 -15.18
C ASP A 101 2.07 -4.75 -16.49
N TRP A 102 1.96 -3.43 -16.41
CA TRP A 102 1.55 -2.55 -17.51
C TRP A 102 2.73 -2.17 -18.39
N SER A 103 3.24 -3.14 -19.15
CA SER A 103 4.38 -2.95 -20.06
C SER A 103 5.64 -2.40 -19.39
N SER A 104 6.02 -2.95 -18.22
CA SER A 104 7.32 -2.63 -17.65
C SER A 104 8.45 -3.09 -18.59
N ASP A 105 9.52 -2.31 -18.67
CA ASP A 105 10.68 -2.62 -19.52
C ASP A 105 11.33 -3.95 -19.09
N ASN A 106 11.36 -4.19 -17.77
CA ASN A 106 11.72 -5.47 -17.18
C ASN A 106 10.47 -6.18 -16.67
N PRO A 107 10.02 -7.27 -17.31
CA PRO A 107 8.85 -8.02 -16.86
C PRO A 107 8.99 -8.54 -15.42
N ILE A 108 7.92 -8.40 -14.63
CA ILE A 108 7.93 -8.78 -13.20
C ILE A 108 7.33 -10.16 -12.92
N SER A 109 7.12 -10.98 -13.93
CA SER A 109 6.59 -12.36 -13.79
C SER A 109 7.43 -13.27 -12.89
N TYR A 110 8.72 -12.95 -12.68
CA TYR A 110 9.56 -13.67 -11.75
C TYR A 110 9.04 -13.65 -10.30
N LEU A 111 8.21 -12.67 -9.95
CA LEU A 111 7.59 -12.57 -8.62
C LEU A 111 6.70 -13.78 -8.28
N GLU A 112 6.09 -14.42 -9.27
CA GLU A 112 5.27 -15.62 -9.06
C GLU A 112 6.08 -16.81 -8.49
N LYS A 113 7.41 -16.77 -8.63
CA LYS A 113 8.30 -17.78 -8.05
C LYS A 113 8.60 -17.55 -6.56
N ILE A 114 8.30 -16.36 -6.04
CA ILE A 114 8.56 -16.00 -4.64
C ILE A 114 7.52 -16.66 -3.73
N ASP A 115 6.24 -16.57 -4.12
CA ASP A 115 5.12 -17.13 -3.33
C ASP A 115 3.95 -17.49 -4.28
N PRO A 116 3.31 -18.65 -4.10
CA PRO A 116 2.21 -19.10 -4.98
C PRO A 116 0.95 -18.19 -4.92
N ARG A 117 0.85 -17.31 -3.93
CA ARG A 117 -0.22 -16.32 -3.85
C ARG A 117 -0.07 -15.18 -4.84
N ILE A 118 1.13 -14.97 -5.39
CA ILE A 118 1.39 -13.90 -6.36
C ILE A 118 0.95 -14.37 -7.75
N LYS A 119 0.22 -13.50 -8.44
CA LYS A 119 -0.20 -13.69 -9.83
C LYS A 119 0.08 -12.42 -10.61
N VAL A 120 0.75 -12.54 -11.75
CA VAL A 120 1.10 -11.41 -12.60
C VAL A 120 0.31 -11.49 -13.92
N ILE A 121 -0.38 -10.41 -14.26
CA ILE A 121 -1.02 -10.22 -15.56
C ILE A 121 -0.11 -9.33 -16.39
N ARG A 122 0.54 -9.88 -17.40
CA ARG A 122 1.38 -9.08 -18.30
C ARG A 122 0.55 -8.46 -19.41
N VAL A 123 0.66 -7.14 -19.55
CA VAL A 123 0.17 -6.35 -20.69
C VAL A 123 1.38 -5.84 -21.46
N GLU A 124 1.32 -5.84 -22.78
CA GLU A 124 2.41 -5.38 -23.63
C GLU A 124 1.97 -4.26 -24.57
N GLY A 125 2.91 -3.43 -24.99
CA GLY A 125 2.69 -2.38 -25.98
C GLY A 125 2.18 -1.06 -25.43
N GLU A 126 1.96 -0.95 -24.12
CA GLU A 126 1.48 0.28 -23.49
C GLU A 126 2.66 1.21 -23.17
N GLN A 127 2.72 2.33 -23.85
CA GLN A 127 3.78 3.32 -23.66
C GLN A 127 3.63 4.04 -22.34
N TYR A 128 2.40 4.43 -21.98
CA TYR A 128 2.10 5.21 -20.79
C TYR A 128 1.27 4.42 -19.79
N TYR A 129 1.46 4.72 -18.50
CA TYR A 129 0.69 4.10 -17.43
C TYR A 129 -0.73 4.70 -17.39
N ASN A 130 -1.71 3.83 -17.33
CA ASN A 130 -3.09 4.16 -16.98
C ASN A 130 -3.31 3.69 -15.52
N ALA A 131 -3.85 4.54 -14.66
CA ALA A 131 -4.03 4.18 -13.26
C ALA A 131 -5.24 3.24 -13.03
N SER A 132 -6.27 3.35 -13.87
CA SER A 132 -7.54 2.63 -13.71
C SER A 132 -7.52 1.23 -14.33
N THR A 133 -7.13 1.11 -15.60
CA THR A 133 -7.23 -0.15 -16.36
C THR A 133 -6.45 -1.31 -15.72
N PRO A 134 -5.16 -1.16 -15.34
CA PRO A 134 -4.43 -2.26 -14.71
C PRO A 134 -5.03 -2.70 -13.38
N VAL A 135 -5.53 -1.75 -12.58
CA VAL A 135 -6.20 -2.07 -11.31
C VAL A 135 -7.50 -2.82 -11.57
N ASN A 136 -8.30 -2.41 -12.54
CA ASN A 136 -9.53 -3.11 -12.94
C ASN A 136 -9.26 -4.54 -13.40
N MET A 137 -8.21 -4.76 -14.19
CA MET A 137 -7.81 -6.10 -14.62
C MET A 137 -7.48 -6.99 -13.41
N ALA A 138 -6.74 -6.48 -12.45
CA ALA A 138 -6.41 -7.19 -11.21
C ALA A 138 -7.68 -7.48 -10.38
N ILE A 139 -8.59 -6.52 -10.20
CA ILE A 139 -9.85 -6.71 -9.48
C ILE A 139 -10.72 -7.79 -10.15
N LYS A 140 -10.87 -7.74 -11.48
CA LYS A 140 -11.65 -8.73 -12.23
C LYS A 140 -11.09 -10.15 -12.05
N LYS A 141 -9.78 -10.28 -11.91
CA LYS A 141 -9.10 -11.56 -11.70
C LYS A 141 -9.18 -12.06 -10.25
N ALA A 142 -9.38 -11.17 -9.29
CA ALA A 142 -9.44 -11.49 -7.87
C ALA A 142 -10.59 -12.46 -7.54
N THR A 143 -10.30 -13.42 -6.66
CA THR A 143 -11.26 -14.49 -6.30
C THR A 143 -11.80 -14.37 -4.87
N ASN A 144 -11.17 -13.55 -4.02
CA ASN A 144 -11.62 -13.37 -2.65
C ASN A 144 -12.63 -12.22 -2.50
N PRO A 145 -13.45 -12.27 -1.45
CA PRO A 145 -14.54 -11.30 -1.27
C PRO A 145 -14.07 -9.90 -0.92
N ILE A 146 -12.89 -9.76 -0.30
CA ILE A 146 -12.34 -8.46 0.10
C ILE A 146 -11.20 -8.09 -0.84
N ILE A 147 -11.32 -6.91 -1.43
CA ILE A 147 -10.28 -6.27 -2.24
C ILE A 147 -9.54 -5.26 -1.38
N MET A 148 -8.21 -5.35 -1.38
CA MET A 148 -7.31 -4.32 -0.87
C MET A 148 -6.49 -3.78 -2.04
N LYS A 149 -6.84 -2.60 -2.54
CA LYS A 149 -6.04 -1.90 -3.55
C LYS A 149 -4.90 -1.18 -2.86
N LEU A 150 -3.69 -1.46 -3.30
CA LEU A 150 -2.47 -0.83 -2.83
C LEU A 150 -1.71 -0.21 -3.99
N ASP A 151 -0.90 0.80 -3.70
CA ASP A 151 0.14 1.25 -4.60
C ASP A 151 1.42 0.43 -4.37
N VAL A 152 2.31 0.39 -5.35
CA VAL A 152 3.54 -0.43 -5.33
C VAL A 152 4.48 -0.09 -4.17
N ASP A 153 4.36 1.09 -3.61
CA ASP A 153 5.18 1.68 -2.55
C ASP A 153 4.53 1.66 -1.17
N TYR A 154 3.39 0.99 -1.03
CA TYR A 154 2.74 0.82 0.27
C TYR A 154 3.28 -0.42 0.98
N VAL A 155 3.85 -0.21 2.14
CA VAL A 155 4.40 -1.27 3.00
C VAL A 155 3.47 -1.48 4.17
N ILE A 156 2.96 -2.70 4.33
CA ILE A 156 2.19 -3.07 5.51
C ILE A 156 3.16 -3.28 6.66
N ASN A 157 2.97 -2.54 7.75
CA ASN A 157 3.84 -2.59 8.89
C ASN A 157 3.58 -3.89 9.70
N PRO A 158 4.55 -4.81 9.81
CA PRO A 158 4.35 -6.06 10.53
C PRO A 158 4.09 -5.86 12.04
N TYR A 159 4.33 -4.67 12.54
CA TYR A 159 4.13 -4.29 13.93
C TYR A 159 2.89 -3.43 14.16
N GLY A 160 2.29 -2.96 13.07
CA GLY A 160 0.99 -2.31 13.11
C GLY A 160 -0.14 -3.31 13.25
N ASN A 161 -1.31 -2.83 13.58
CA ASN A 161 -2.50 -3.67 13.62
C ASN A 161 -3.06 -3.85 12.21
N PHE A 162 -2.72 -4.95 11.56
CA PHE A 162 -3.22 -5.29 10.21
C PHE A 162 -4.76 -5.26 10.12
N TYR A 163 -5.44 -5.66 11.20
CA TYR A 163 -6.91 -5.67 11.18
C TYR A 163 -7.54 -4.28 11.07
N ASP A 164 -6.81 -3.21 11.38
CA ASP A 164 -7.27 -1.84 11.11
C ASP A 164 -7.40 -1.55 9.61
N LEU A 165 -6.71 -2.32 8.76
CA LEU A 165 -6.78 -2.19 7.30
C LEU A 165 -7.97 -2.94 6.69
N ILE A 166 -8.55 -3.92 7.39
CA ILE A 166 -9.56 -4.85 6.86
C ILE A 166 -10.81 -4.96 7.75
N ASN A 167 -10.90 -4.16 8.81
CA ASN A 167 -12.06 -4.18 9.71
C ASN A 167 -13.23 -3.40 9.10
N ILE A 168 -13.89 -4.03 8.12
CA ILE A 168 -15.07 -3.50 7.42
C ILE A 168 -16.24 -4.46 7.56
N THR A 169 -17.43 -3.89 7.62
CA THR A 169 -18.69 -4.59 7.39
C THR A 169 -19.11 -4.45 5.91
N LYS A 170 -20.16 -5.14 5.50
CA LYS A 170 -20.64 -5.09 4.10
C LYS A 170 -21.15 -3.72 3.67
N ASP A 171 -21.47 -2.86 4.60
CA ASP A 171 -21.94 -1.49 4.35
C ASP A 171 -20.84 -0.43 4.56
N GLU A 172 -19.57 -0.88 4.59
CA GLU A 172 -18.41 -0.02 4.84
C GLU A 172 -17.28 -0.25 3.83
N PHE A 173 -16.46 0.77 3.67
CA PHE A 173 -15.14 0.65 3.08
C PHE A 173 -14.11 1.51 3.82
N ILE A 174 -12.84 1.12 3.75
CA ILE A 174 -11.72 1.92 4.27
C ILE A 174 -10.96 2.50 3.09
N SER A 175 -10.65 3.79 3.15
CA SER A 175 -9.79 4.45 2.17
C SER A 175 -8.69 5.24 2.85
N GLY A 176 -7.64 5.52 2.11
CA GLY A 176 -6.67 6.53 2.48
C GLY A 176 -7.26 7.93 2.48
N ASN A 177 -6.50 8.88 3.01
CA ASN A 177 -6.88 10.29 3.03
C ASN A 177 -5.83 11.12 2.26
N HIS A 178 -6.32 12.10 1.52
CA HIS A 178 -5.45 13.06 0.82
C HIS A 178 -4.90 14.14 1.77
N LYS A 179 -5.63 14.41 2.86
CA LYS A 179 -5.30 15.41 3.86
C LYS A 179 -4.90 14.75 5.18
N ASP A 180 -3.84 13.94 5.19
CA ASP A 180 -3.29 13.41 6.45
C ASP A 180 -2.59 14.52 7.24
N THR A 181 -3.38 15.55 7.58
CA THR A 181 -2.93 16.80 8.21
C THR A 181 -2.95 16.75 9.73
N ASP A 182 -3.46 15.68 10.33
CA ASP A 182 -3.65 15.62 11.79
C ASP A 182 -2.50 14.92 12.52
N MET A 183 -1.43 14.55 11.83
CA MET A 183 -0.22 14.02 12.45
C MET A 183 0.91 15.04 12.36
N ASP A 184 1.68 15.16 13.44
CA ASP A 184 2.88 15.99 13.52
C ASP A 184 3.70 15.95 12.24
N ASN A 185 4.12 17.11 11.78
CA ASN A 185 4.67 17.40 10.45
C ASN A 185 5.91 16.58 10.04
N ASP A 186 6.44 15.72 10.91
CA ASP A 186 7.70 15.00 10.69
C ASP A 186 7.54 13.58 10.12
N LEU A 187 6.31 13.04 10.05
CA LEU A 187 6.07 11.67 9.55
C LEU A 187 5.71 11.67 8.05
N ASN A 188 6.65 12.02 7.19
CA ASN A 188 6.43 12.05 5.73
C ASN A 188 6.02 10.70 5.12
N PHE A 189 6.26 9.59 5.81
CA PHE A 189 5.95 8.24 5.32
C PHE A 189 4.47 7.82 5.46
N VAL A 190 3.65 8.59 6.20
CA VAL A 190 2.19 8.37 6.27
C VAL A 190 1.40 9.28 5.34
N LYS A 191 2.07 10.20 4.65
CA LYS A 191 1.45 11.07 3.65
C LYS A 191 1.25 10.33 2.33
N GLY A 192 0.23 10.71 1.58
CA GLY A 192 0.00 10.17 0.23
C GLY A 192 -0.67 8.80 0.20
N MET A 193 -1.48 8.46 1.21
CA MET A 193 -2.20 7.18 1.29
C MET A 193 -3.53 7.18 0.52
N ASN A 194 -3.80 8.17 -0.32
CA ASN A 194 -5.03 8.27 -1.10
C ASN A 194 -5.27 7.08 -2.05
N GLY A 195 -4.22 6.37 -2.45
CA GLY A 195 -4.34 5.16 -3.25
C GLY A 195 -4.80 3.91 -2.49
N PHE A 196 -4.97 3.97 -1.16
CA PHE A 196 -5.45 2.83 -0.38
C PHE A 196 -6.98 2.70 -0.45
N LEU A 197 -7.44 1.48 -0.74
CA LEU A 197 -8.85 1.10 -0.66
C LEU A 197 -8.98 -0.33 -0.13
N CYS A 198 -9.84 -0.52 0.88
CA CYS A 198 -10.30 -1.85 1.30
C CYS A 198 -11.83 -1.89 1.28
N VAL A 199 -12.39 -2.82 0.51
CA VAL A 199 -13.82 -2.91 0.27
C VAL A 199 -14.23 -4.31 -0.18
N TYR A 200 -15.49 -4.69 0.02
CA TYR A 200 -16.02 -5.91 -0.60
C TYR A 200 -16.09 -5.78 -2.12
N LYS A 201 -15.61 -6.80 -2.84
CA LYS A 201 -15.52 -6.82 -4.30
C LYS A 201 -16.86 -6.51 -4.98
N GLU A 202 -17.95 -7.05 -4.45
CA GLU A 202 -19.31 -6.84 -4.97
C GLU A 202 -19.68 -5.35 -5.13
N HIS A 203 -19.14 -4.47 -4.28
CA HIS A 203 -19.42 -3.03 -4.36
C HIS A 203 -18.61 -2.34 -5.47
N ILE A 204 -17.37 -2.77 -5.69
CA ILE A 204 -16.59 -2.26 -6.84
C ILE A 204 -17.27 -2.66 -8.15
N GLU A 205 -17.77 -3.90 -8.22
CA GLU A 205 -18.53 -4.40 -9.37
C GLU A 205 -19.82 -3.61 -9.58
N ALA A 206 -20.58 -3.36 -8.50
CA ALA A 206 -21.82 -2.62 -8.55
C ALA A 206 -21.68 -1.17 -9.00
N VAL A 207 -20.56 -0.50 -8.65
CA VAL A 207 -20.28 0.88 -9.08
C VAL A 207 -19.55 0.96 -10.43
N GLY A 208 -19.26 -0.17 -11.08
CA GLY A 208 -18.71 -0.21 -12.44
C GLY A 208 -17.18 -0.08 -12.52
N TYR A 209 -16.45 -0.45 -11.44
CA TYR A 209 -14.98 -0.41 -11.38
C TYR A 209 -14.41 1.02 -11.42
N TYR A 210 -13.08 1.15 -11.53
CA TYR A 210 -12.41 2.43 -11.76
C TYR A 210 -12.73 2.97 -13.16
N ASP A 211 -12.88 4.27 -13.30
CA ASP A 211 -13.16 4.90 -14.61
C ASP A 211 -11.90 4.85 -15.48
N GLU A 212 -11.93 3.99 -16.51
CA GLU A 212 -10.82 3.80 -17.43
C GLU A 212 -10.63 4.99 -18.40
N SER A 213 -11.57 5.93 -18.44
CA SER A 213 -11.43 7.17 -19.22
C SER A 213 -10.54 8.21 -18.54
N VAL A 214 -10.08 7.95 -17.32
CA VAL A 214 -9.02 8.73 -16.65
C VAL A 214 -7.69 8.37 -17.28
N GLU A 215 -7.21 9.20 -18.20
CA GLU A 215 -6.02 8.89 -19.01
C GLU A 215 -4.71 9.19 -18.30
N ASN A 216 -4.69 10.22 -17.44
CA ASN A 216 -3.51 10.68 -16.73
C ASN A 216 -3.62 10.42 -15.25
N TYR A 217 -2.60 10.82 -14.49
CA TYR A 217 -2.54 10.67 -13.04
C TYR A 217 -3.56 11.57 -12.32
N GLY A 218 -4.24 11.01 -11.33
CA GLY A 218 -5.05 11.72 -10.34
C GLY A 218 -6.56 11.58 -10.53
N VAL A 219 -7.28 11.79 -9.47
CA VAL A 219 -8.74 11.73 -9.26
C VAL A 219 -9.41 10.36 -9.35
N GLU A 220 -8.78 9.33 -9.89
CA GLU A 220 -9.37 7.99 -10.05
C GLU A 220 -9.78 7.37 -8.70
N ASP A 221 -8.96 7.53 -7.68
CA ASP A 221 -9.26 7.03 -6.33
C ASP A 221 -10.40 7.84 -5.70
N CYS A 222 -10.36 9.17 -5.82
CA CYS A 222 -11.40 10.04 -5.30
C CYS A 222 -12.76 9.79 -5.98
N ASP A 223 -12.76 9.56 -7.29
CA ASP A 223 -13.97 9.19 -8.05
C ASP A 223 -14.55 7.87 -7.53
N MET A 224 -13.70 6.85 -7.36
CA MET A 224 -14.12 5.55 -6.80
C MET A 224 -14.75 5.74 -5.42
N PHE A 225 -14.10 6.47 -4.51
CA PHE A 225 -14.63 6.67 -3.16
C PHE A 225 -15.98 7.39 -3.17
N LYS A 226 -16.14 8.41 -4.02
CA LYS A 226 -17.41 9.11 -4.20
C LYS A 226 -18.52 8.19 -4.68
N ARG A 227 -18.24 7.34 -5.69
CA ARG A 227 -19.23 6.39 -6.21
C ARG A 227 -19.61 5.33 -5.18
N LEU A 228 -18.67 4.85 -4.35
CA LEU A 228 -18.97 3.93 -3.25
C LEU A 228 -19.86 4.57 -2.19
N VAL A 229 -19.63 5.84 -1.83
CA VAL A 229 -20.52 6.59 -0.91
C VAL A 229 -21.91 6.80 -1.54
N GLN A 230 -21.97 7.16 -2.81
CA GLN A 230 -23.26 7.31 -3.54
C GLN A 230 -24.01 5.98 -3.67
N HIS A 231 -23.28 4.87 -3.69
CA HIS A 231 -23.86 3.51 -3.65
C HIS A 231 -24.41 3.13 -2.28
N GLY A 232 -24.16 3.94 -1.25
CA GLY A 232 -24.72 3.76 0.10
C GLY A 232 -23.71 3.24 1.12
N LEU A 233 -22.45 3.10 0.77
CA LEU A 233 -21.43 2.66 1.73
C LEU A 233 -20.97 3.79 2.64
N ARG A 234 -20.69 3.44 3.89
CA ARG A 234 -20.07 4.32 4.86
C ARG A 234 -18.54 4.27 4.70
N ARG A 235 -17.95 5.43 4.44
CA ARG A 235 -16.49 5.58 4.36
C ARG A 235 -15.88 5.60 5.76
N LYS A 236 -14.88 4.74 5.96
CA LYS A 236 -13.92 4.83 7.07
C LYS A 236 -12.59 5.30 6.47
N THR A 237 -11.96 6.27 7.09
CA THR A 237 -10.65 6.75 6.65
C THR A 237 -9.56 6.08 7.48
N LEU A 238 -8.47 5.69 6.85
CA LEU A 238 -7.27 5.26 7.58
C LEU A 238 -6.89 6.33 8.60
N ARG A 239 -6.75 5.92 9.84
CA ARG A 239 -6.29 6.77 10.91
C ARG A 239 -4.97 6.22 11.45
N PHE A 240 -3.99 7.08 11.49
CA PHE A 240 -2.70 6.78 12.07
C PHE A 240 -2.60 7.51 13.40
N ASN A 241 -1.93 6.90 14.35
CA ASN A 241 -1.46 7.56 15.55
C ASN A 241 -0.02 7.12 15.79
N SER A 242 0.72 7.82 16.62
CA SER A 242 2.12 7.53 16.92
C SER A 242 2.35 6.12 17.50
N TYR A 243 1.30 5.45 17.95
CA TYR A 243 1.34 4.13 18.55
C TYR A 243 0.91 3.00 17.61
N ASN A 244 0.30 3.32 16.47
CA ASN A 244 -0.17 2.33 15.52
C ASN A 244 -0.15 2.89 14.10
N ILE A 245 0.80 2.43 13.31
CA ILE A 245 0.94 2.74 11.89
C ILE A 245 0.86 1.39 11.15
N PRO A 246 -0.36 0.96 10.74
CA PRO A 246 -0.54 -0.36 10.13
C PRO A 246 0.03 -0.45 8.72
N ILE A 247 0.16 0.68 8.03
CA ILE A 247 0.68 0.78 6.66
C ILE A 247 1.35 2.13 6.47
N TYR A 248 2.41 2.19 5.70
CA TYR A 248 3.09 3.44 5.38
C TYR A 248 3.49 3.51 3.90
N HIS A 249 3.64 4.72 3.40
CA HIS A 249 4.09 5.01 2.06
C HIS A 249 5.63 5.06 2.03
N ASN A 250 6.26 4.16 1.29
CA ASN A 250 7.71 4.17 1.13
C ASN A 250 8.12 5.38 0.28
N PRO A 251 8.87 6.36 0.83
CA PRO A 251 9.19 7.58 0.14
C PRO A 251 9.97 7.33 -1.16
N HIS A 252 9.57 7.97 -2.21
CA HIS A 252 10.29 7.98 -3.48
C HIS A 252 10.32 9.40 -4.05
N ASN A 253 11.27 9.68 -4.94
CA ASN A 253 11.27 10.94 -5.68
C ASN A 253 10.27 10.88 -6.84
N ASP A 254 9.83 12.04 -7.33
CA ASP A 254 8.86 12.14 -8.42
C ASP A 254 9.42 11.70 -9.79
N PHE A 255 10.73 11.47 -9.90
CA PHE A 255 11.37 11.03 -11.14
C PHE A 255 10.70 9.77 -11.71
N TYR A 256 10.39 8.79 -10.87
CA TYR A 256 9.71 7.55 -11.28
C TYR A 256 8.26 7.75 -11.73
N ARG A 257 7.62 8.86 -11.36
CA ARG A 257 6.26 9.19 -11.85
C ARG A 257 6.30 9.80 -13.24
N THR A 258 7.26 10.67 -13.49
CA THR A 258 7.27 11.57 -14.65
C THR A 258 7.52 10.86 -15.98
N GLU A 259 8.24 9.74 -15.97
CA GLU A 259 8.54 8.98 -17.18
C GLU A 259 7.42 8.04 -17.62
N ASN A 260 6.56 7.64 -16.68
CA ASN A 260 5.50 6.66 -16.93
C ASN A 260 4.17 7.28 -17.36
N PHE A 261 3.98 8.60 -17.26
CA PHE A 261 2.75 9.28 -17.63
C PHE A 261 2.95 10.17 -18.88
N LYS A 262 1.93 10.18 -19.74
CA LYS A 262 1.92 11.00 -20.97
C LYS A 262 1.99 12.49 -20.67
N GLU A 263 1.31 12.92 -19.62
CA GLU A 263 1.30 14.31 -19.16
C GLU A 263 1.51 14.33 -17.64
N LYS A 264 2.31 15.28 -17.19
CA LYS A 264 2.62 15.47 -15.75
C LYS A 264 1.52 16.24 -15.04
N ASP A 265 0.52 16.72 -15.76
CA ASP A 265 -0.47 17.64 -15.25
C ASP A 265 -1.76 16.93 -14.85
N THR A 266 -2.05 16.91 -13.55
CA THR A 266 -3.33 16.46 -13.01
C THR A 266 -4.50 17.40 -13.34
N LEU A 267 -4.22 18.62 -13.83
CA LEU A 267 -5.24 19.62 -14.15
C LEU A 267 -6.25 19.13 -15.20
N PHE A 268 -5.85 18.26 -16.10
CA PHE A 268 -6.78 17.69 -17.09
C PHE A 268 -7.90 16.91 -16.40
N ASN A 269 -7.55 16.04 -15.46
CA ASN A 269 -8.53 15.24 -14.73
C ASN A 269 -9.36 16.13 -13.80
N HIS A 270 -8.76 17.12 -13.14
CA HIS A 270 -9.51 18.10 -12.34
C HIS A 270 -10.50 18.91 -13.17
N ARG A 271 -10.15 19.29 -14.40
CA ARG A 271 -11.09 19.98 -15.33
C ARG A 271 -12.23 19.07 -15.76
N LYS A 272 -11.97 17.76 -15.98
CA LYS A 272 -12.96 16.80 -16.41
C LYS A 272 -13.92 16.39 -15.29
N TYR A 273 -13.39 16.15 -14.10
CA TYR A 273 -14.14 15.61 -12.97
C TYR A 273 -14.51 16.64 -11.90
N GLY A 274 -13.91 17.85 -11.96
CA GLY A 274 -14.07 18.89 -10.95
C GLY A 274 -13.33 18.57 -9.66
N ASP A 275 -13.44 19.45 -8.68
CA ASP A 275 -12.98 19.21 -7.33
C ASP A 275 -13.92 18.18 -6.68
N ILE A 276 -13.42 16.97 -6.48
CA ILE A 276 -14.19 15.90 -5.86
C ILE A 276 -14.07 16.05 -4.35
N GLU A 277 -15.00 16.78 -3.74
CA GLU A 277 -15.15 16.76 -2.29
C GLU A 277 -15.82 15.45 -1.86
N ILE A 278 -15.12 14.70 -1.01
CA ILE A 278 -15.65 13.50 -0.37
C ILE A 278 -15.85 13.84 1.10
N ASN A 279 -17.08 14.12 1.45
CA ASN A 279 -17.50 14.36 2.84
C ASN A 279 -17.66 13.07 3.62
#